data_b62929c697fc0c0d675b3b48fa1f8154
#
_entry.id   b62929c697fc0c0d675b3b48fa1f8154
#
_cell.length_a   1.000
_cell.length_b   1.000
_cell.length_c   1.000
_cell.angle_alpha   90.00
_cell.angle_beta   90.00
_cell.angle_gamma   90.00
#
_symmetry.space_group_name_H-M   'P 1'
#
loop_
_entity.id
_entity.type
_entity.pdbx_description
1 polymer ?
#
loop_
_entity_poly.entity_id
_entity_poly.type
_entity_poly.pdbx_seq_one_letter_code
_entity_poly.pdbx_strand_id
1 'polypeptide(L)'
;MGELNRMTQYKDKSAKSEANMNSGLFTYPVLMAADILLYGANKVPVGDDQKQHLELARDIATRFNNLHGETFKVPEPYIPEFGARVMSLLEPTKKMSKSDTNPGNFIGLLEDTKKITKKIKRAVTDSDEQANIYFDIAEKPGVSNLLSLLSCTTGK
;
A
#
# COMPACT_ATOMS: atom_id res chain seq x y z
N MET A 1 -1.39 -19.39 15.07
CA MET A 1 -2.55 -19.77 14.21
C MET A 1 -3.72 -18.79 14.37
N GLY A 2 -4.23 -18.53 15.59
CA GLY A 2 -5.39 -17.64 15.78
C GLY A 2 -5.20 -16.19 15.29
N GLU A 3 -4.00 -15.65 15.35
CA GLU A 3 -3.69 -14.30 14.87
C GLU A 3 -3.74 -14.22 13.34
N LEU A 4 -3.17 -15.20 12.65
CA LEU A 4 -3.19 -15.26 11.18
C LEU A 4 -4.63 -15.38 10.65
N ASN A 5 -5.51 -16.12 11.31
CA ASN A 5 -6.93 -16.21 10.93
C ASN A 5 -7.68 -14.88 11.05
N ARG A 6 -7.20 -13.95 11.89
CA ARG A 6 -7.83 -12.64 12.11
C ARG A 6 -7.32 -11.56 11.14
N MET A 7 -6.29 -11.85 10.35
CA MET A 7 -5.73 -10.90 9.39
C MET A 7 -6.76 -10.50 8.34
N THR A 8 -7.00 -9.20 8.18
CA THR A 8 -7.95 -8.65 7.19
C THR A 8 -7.61 -9.06 5.77
N GLN A 9 -6.35 -8.96 5.38
CA GLN A 9 -5.86 -9.37 4.06
C GLN A 9 -6.15 -10.85 3.76
N TYR A 10 -6.02 -11.74 4.75
CA TYR A 10 -6.36 -13.15 4.60
C TYR A 10 -7.85 -13.34 4.36
N LYS A 11 -8.69 -12.69 5.19
CA LYS A 11 -10.15 -12.76 5.06
C LYS A 11 -10.65 -12.22 3.72
N ASP A 12 -10.16 -11.05 3.31
CA ASP A 12 -10.57 -10.40 2.06
C ASP A 12 -10.19 -11.20 0.81
N LYS A 13 -9.01 -11.83 0.82
CA LYS A 13 -8.53 -12.61 -0.32
C LYS A 13 -9.15 -14.00 -0.36
N SER A 14 -9.38 -14.64 0.79
CA SER A 14 -10.05 -15.94 0.87
C SER A 14 -11.52 -15.86 0.49
N ALA A 15 -12.20 -14.75 0.81
CA ALA A 15 -13.59 -14.52 0.41
C ALA A 15 -13.80 -14.33 -1.10
N LYS A 16 -12.75 -13.91 -1.82
CA LYS A 16 -12.84 -13.64 -3.28
C LYS A 16 -12.70 -14.87 -4.16
N SER A 17 -12.03 -15.92 -3.71
CA SER A 17 -11.87 -17.16 -4.47
C SER A 17 -11.31 -18.27 -3.57
N GLU A 18 -11.96 -19.42 -3.54
CA GLU A 18 -11.45 -20.63 -2.86
C GLU A 18 -10.10 -21.09 -3.44
N ALA A 19 -9.87 -20.89 -4.74
CA ALA A 19 -8.59 -21.19 -5.37
C ALA A 19 -7.40 -20.38 -4.82
N ASN A 20 -7.66 -19.25 -4.16
CA ASN A 20 -6.64 -18.40 -3.52
C ASN A 20 -6.34 -18.83 -2.08
N MET A 21 -7.08 -19.77 -1.50
CA MET A 21 -6.82 -20.30 -0.17
C MET A 21 -5.66 -21.31 -0.20
N ASN A 22 -4.45 -20.80 -0.20
CA ASN A 22 -3.24 -21.62 -0.11
C ASN A 22 -2.44 -21.29 1.14
N SER A 23 -1.52 -22.19 1.49
CA SER A 23 -0.64 -22.01 2.66
C SER A 23 0.17 -20.73 2.59
N GLY A 24 0.61 -20.31 1.40
CA GLY A 24 1.35 -19.08 1.20
C GLY A 24 0.56 -17.84 1.59
N LEU A 25 -0.72 -17.75 1.21
CA LEU A 25 -1.60 -16.64 1.61
C LEU A 25 -1.80 -16.60 3.13
N PHE A 26 -1.83 -17.73 3.78
CA PHE A 26 -1.98 -17.81 5.24
C PHE A 26 -0.70 -17.46 5.99
N THR A 27 0.47 -17.87 5.47
CA THR A 27 1.74 -17.79 6.19
C THR A 27 2.62 -16.60 5.82
N TYR A 28 2.37 -15.92 4.68
CA TYR A 28 3.23 -14.78 4.28
C TYR A 28 3.38 -13.67 5.33
N PRO A 29 2.41 -13.39 6.24
CA PRO A 29 2.63 -12.39 7.28
C PRO A 29 3.75 -12.77 8.25
N VAL A 30 3.95 -14.08 8.47
CA VAL A 30 5.06 -14.59 9.28
C VAL A 30 6.39 -14.40 8.56
N LEU A 31 6.44 -14.64 7.26
CA LEU A 31 7.63 -14.38 6.44
C LEU A 31 8.00 -12.88 6.48
N MET A 32 7.01 -12.00 6.31
CA MET A 32 7.23 -10.56 6.41
C MET A 32 7.77 -10.15 7.80
N ALA A 33 7.23 -10.74 8.87
CA ALA A 33 7.73 -10.48 10.22
C ALA A 33 9.19 -10.96 10.37
N ALA A 34 9.54 -12.13 9.83
CA ALA A 34 10.90 -12.65 9.84
C ALA A 34 11.85 -11.73 9.08
N ASP A 35 11.48 -11.26 7.89
CA ASP A 35 12.28 -10.32 7.10
C ASP A 35 12.56 -9.01 7.86
N ILE A 36 11.57 -8.46 8.54
CA ILE A 36 11.72 -7.22 9.31
C ILE A 36 12.64 -7.44 10.52
N LEU A 37 12.41 -8.51 11.28
CA LEU A 37 13.14 -8.77 12.53
C LEU A 37 14.58 -9.22 12.28
N LEU A 38 14.84 -9.95 11.19
CA LEU A 38 16.18 -10.40 10.80
C LEU A 38 17.16 -9.24 10.63
N TYR A 39 16.71 -8.14 10.05
CA TYR A 39 17.55 -6.96 9.80
C TYR A 39 17.54 -5.94 10.95
N GLY A 40 16.79 -6.18 12.00
CA GLY A 40 16.70 -5.29 13.16
C GLY A 40 16.23 -3.87 12.80
N ALA A 41 15.27 -3.76 11.86
CA ALA A 41 14.75 -2.49 11.40
C ALA A 41 14.09 -1.71 12.54
N ASN A 42 14.43 -0.42 12.71
CA ASN A 42 13.79 0.46 13.68
C ASN A 42 12.46 1.01 13.14
N LYS A 43 12.44 1.40 11.86
CA LYS A 43 11.28 1.96 11.17
C LYS A 43 11.04 1.21 9.87
N VAL A 44 9.78 0.90 9.61
CA VAL A 44 9.36 0.16 8.41
C VAL A 44 8.35 1.00 7.66
N PRO A 45 8.68 1.48 6.45
CA PRO A 45 7.72 2.18 5.60
C PRO A 45 6.62 1.22 5.16
N VAL A 46 5.39 1.53 5.54
CA VAL A 46 4.22 0.71 5.20
C VAL A 46 3.05 1.59 4.79
N GLY A 47 2.22 1.10 3.86
CA GLY A 47 0.89 1.65 3.66
C GLY A 47 -0.09 1.16 4.73
N ASP A 48 -1.25 1.80 4.82
CA ASP A 48 -2.29 1.46 5.81
C ASP A 48 -2.70 -0.01 5.76
N ASP A 49 -2.72 -0.60 4.56
CA ASP A 49 -3.08 -1.99 4.34
C ASP A 49 -2.05 -2.99 4.90
N GLN A 50 -0.83 -2.56 5.21
CA GLN A 50 0.24 -3.38 5.78
C GLN A 50 0.47 -3.14 7.27
N LYS A 51 -0.24 -2.19 7.87
CA LYS A 51 -0.08 -1.85 9.30
C LYS A 51 -0.31 -3.07 10.19
N GLN A 52 -1.35 -3.86 9.92
CA GLN A 52 -1.67 -5.06 10.70
C GLN A 52 -0.57 -6.13 10.64
N HIS A 53 0.13 -6.26 9.49
CA HIS A 53 1.25 -7.19 9.37
C HIS A 53 2.45 -6.72 10.21
N LEU A 54 2.68 -5.41 10.26
CA LEU A 54 3.75 -4.87 11.10
C LEU A 54 3.44 -5.03 12.59
N GLU A 55 2.18 -4.86 13.01
CA GLU A 55 1.78 -5.14 14.39
C GLU A 55 2.05 -6.61 14.77
N LEU A 56 1.83 -7.57 13.86
CA LEU A 56 2.20 -8.95 14.10
C LEU A 56 3.72 -9.10 14.36
N ALA A 57 4.57 -8.41 13.59
CA ALA A 57 6.02 -8.43 13.79
C ALA A 57 6.40 -7.85 15.17
N ARG A 58 5.75 -6.75 15.58
CA ARG A 58 5.92 -6.11 16.89
C ARG A 58 5.54 -7.05 18.03
N ASP A 59 4.40 -7.72 17.91
CA ASP A 59 3.91 -8.68 18.90
C ASP A 59 4.87 -9.86 19.06
N ILE A 60 5.41 -10.37 17.95
CA ILE A 60 6.40 -11.44 17.95
C ILE A 60 7.69 -10.98 18.66
N ALA A 61 8.22 -9.81 18.29
CA ALA A 61 9.43 -9.25 18.89
C ALA A 61 9.25 -9.04 20.41
N THR A 62 8.14 -8.43 20.81
CA THR A 62 7.84 -8.15 22.22
C THR A 62 7.73 -9.42 23.04
N ARG A 63 7.00 -10.43 22.54
CA ARG A 63 6.86 -11.72 23.25
C ARG A 63 8.19 -12.45 23.37
N PHE A 64 9.00 -12.42 22.30
CA PHE A 64 10.32 -13.06 22.34
C PHE A 64 11.23 -12.36 23.35
N ASN A 65 11.28 -11.04 23.33
CA ASN A 65 12.08 -10.25 24.26
C ASN A 65 11.68 -10.47 25.72
N ASN A 66 10.38 -10.60 26.01
CA ASN A 66 9.89 -10.89 27.36
C ASN A 66 10.33 -12.26 27.89
N LEU A 67 10.53 -13.23 26.99
CA LEU A 67 10.94 -14.60 27.38
C LEU A 67 12.45 -14.79 27.41
N HIS A 68 13.18 -14.11 26.52
CA HIS A 68 14.60 -14.37 26.25
C HIS A 68 15.52 -13.16 26.48
N GLY A 69 14.97 -12.05 26.97
CA GLY A 69 15.69 -10.77 27.08
C GLY A 69 15.68 -9.98 25.77
N GLU A 70 16.17 -8.75 25.82
CA GLU A 70 16.20 -7.83 24.66
C GLU A 70 17.05 -8.38 23.51
N THR A 71 16.42 -9.04 22.56
CA THR A 71 17.04 -9.66 21.39
C THR A 71 16.66 -8.95 20.11
N PHE A 72 15.37 -8.70 19.90
CA PHE A 72 14.85 -8.04 18.72
C PHE A 72 14.54 -6.57 18.98
N LYS A 73 14.87 -5.71 18.03
CA LYS A 73 14.31 -4.36 18.00
C LYS A 73 12.83 -4.44 17.64
N VAL A 74 11.98 -3.80 18.45
CA VAL A 74 10.54 -3.69 18.13
C VAL A 74 10.38 -2.63 17.05
N PRO A 75 9.97 -2.99 15.82
CA PRO A 75 9.90 -2.04 14.72
C PRO A 75 8.74 -1.07 14.87
N GLU A 76 8.90 0.15 14.36
CA GLU A 76 7.84 1.16 14.32
C GLU A 76 7.33 1.35 12.91
N PRO A 77 6.00 1.54 12.69
CA PRO A 77 5.47 1.88 11.40
C PRO A 77 5.90 3.30 11.00
N TYR A 78 6.34 3.46 9.77
CA TYR A 78 6.50 4.75 9.15
C TYR A 78 5.45 4.89 8.03
N ILE A 79 4.37 5.60 8.34
CA ILE A 79 3.28 5.88 7.40
C ILE A 79 3.44 7.34 6.98
N PRO A 80 3.85 7.63 5.75
CA PRO A 80 3.97 9.00 5.28
C PRO A 80 2.58 9.66 5.25
N GLU A 81 2.51 10.93 5.65
CA GLU A 81 1.27 11.72 5.66
C GLU A 81 0.69 11.87 4.24
N PHE A 82 1.57 11.94 3.23
CA PHE A 82 1.20 12.08 1.83
C PHE A 82 1.77 10.94 1.01
N GLY A 83 1.03 10.53 -0.03
CA GLY A 83 1.48 9.49 -0.97
C GLY A 83 1.42 8.06 -0.45
N ALA A 84 0.91 7.83 0.75
CA ALA A 84 0.76 6.49 1.31
C ALA A 84 -0.13 5.57 0.46
N ARG A 85 -1.04 6.15 -0.33
CA ARG A 85 -1.94 5.42 -1.23
C ARG A 85 -2.09 6.14 -2.56
N VAL A 86 -1.43 5.62 -3.59
CA VAL A 86 -1.59 6.10 -4.97
C VAL A 86 -2.76 5.38 -5.62
N MET A 87 -3.64 6.15 -6.28
CA MET A 87 -4.83 5.61 -6.94
C MET A 87 -4.57 5.38 -8.43
N SER A 88 -5.38 4.50 -9.04
CA SER A 88 -5.33 4.22 -10.48
C SER A 88 -5.56 5.49 -11.30
N LEU A 89 -4.87 5.61 -12.44
CA LEU A 89 -4.99 6.80 -13.29
C LEU A 89 -6.34 6.89 -14.00
N LEU A 90 -6.92 5.75 -14.40
CA LEU A 90 -8.19 5.71 -15.13
C LEU A 90 -9.38 5.34 -14.23
N GLU A 91 -9.11 4.81 -13.04
CA GLU A 91 -10.11 4.44 -12.03
C GLU A 91 -9.71 4.99 -10.66
N PRO A 92 -9.77 6.31 -10.45
CA PRO A 92 -9.15 6.97 -9.29
C PRO A 92 -9.80 6.62 -7.94
N THR A 93 -10.89 5.88 -7.93
CA THR A 93 -11.49 5.30 -6.72
C THR A 93 -10.85 3.97 -6.31
N LYS A 94 -10.04 3.36 -7.19
CA LYS A 94 -9.32 2.11 -6.93
C LYS A 94 -7.83 2.37 -6.69
N LYS A 95 -7.21 1.59 -5.80
CA LYS A 95 -5.75 1.64 -5.58
C LYS A 95 -5.01 1.24 -6.87
N MET A 96 -3.94 1.98 -7.23
CA MET A 96 -3.04 1.60 -8.31
C MET A 96 -2.43 0.23 -8.03
N SER A 97 -2.45 -0.65 -9.02
CA SER A 97 -1.90 -2.00 -8.91
C SER A 97 -1.00 -2.32 -10.09
N LYS A 98 0.21 -2.82 -9.82
CA LYS A 98 1.15 -3.29 -10.86
C LYS A 98 0.64 -4.52 -11.62
N SER A 99 -0.33 -5.24 -11.05
CA SER A 99 -0.96 -6.42 -11.65
C SER A 99 -2.31 -6.12 -12.29
N ASP A 100 -2.62 -4.83 -12.52
CA ASP A 100 -3.84 -4.45 -13.25
C ASP A 100 -3.77 -4.94 -14.69
N THR A 101 -4.88 -5.41 -15.23
CA THR A 101 -4.99 -5.90 -16.61
C THR A 101 -4.91 -4.76 -17.62
N ASN A 102 -5.29 -3.53 -17.22
CA ASN A 102 -5.20 -2.35 -18.06
C ASN A 102 -3.88 -1.60 -17.77
N PRO A 103 -2.90 -1.60 -18.68
CA PRO A 103 -1.63 -0.92 -18.48
C PRO A 103 -1.75 0.61 -18.37
N GLY A 104 -2.90 1.20 -18.73
CA GLY A 104 -3.19 2.61 -18.54
C GLY A 104 -3.45 3.02 -17.08
N ASN A 105 -3.75 2.06 -16.22
CA ASN A 105 -4.14 2.29 -14.83
C ASN A 105 -2.95 2.54 -13.89
N PHE A 106 -1.73 2.20 -14.30
CA PHE A 106 -0.53 2.32 -13.45
C PHE A 106 0.68 2.84 -14.23
N ILE A 107 1.67 3.32 -13.47
CA ILE A 107 2.97 3.74 -13.98
C ILE A 107 4.01 2.73 -13.53
N GLY A 108 4.71 2.11 -14.49
CA GLY A 108 5.83 1.23 -14.21
C GLY A 108 7.10 2.03 -13.86
N LEU A 109 7.87 1.57 -12.87
CA LEU A 109 9.08 2.29 -12.41
C LEU A 109 10.11 2.51 -13.52
N LEU A 110 10.25 1.54 -14.44
CA LEU A 110 11.20 1.59 -15.56
C LEU A 110 10.52 1.97 -16.90
N GLU A 111 9.33 2.56 -16.84
CA GLU A 111 8.58 2.91 -18.04
C GLU A 111 9.17 4.16 -18.71
N ASP A 112 9.16 4.17 -20.05
CA ASP A 112 9.62 5.32 -20.82
C ASP A 112 8.83 6.60 -20.52
N THR A 113 9.53 7.72 -20.34
CA THR A 113 8.95 9.02 -19.96
C THR A 113 7.86 9.49 -20.92
N LYS A 114 7.99 9.21 -22.23
CA LYS A 114 6.96 9.59 -23.21
C LYS A 114 5.66 8.80 -23.00
N LYS A 115 5.77 7.53 -22.58
CA LYS A 115 4.60 6.70 -22.23
C LYS A 115 3.96 7.20 -20.94
N ILE A 116 4.76 7.51 -19.91
CA ILE A 116 4.27 8.09 -18.65
C ILE A 116 3.51 9.39 -18.93
N THR A 117 4.09 10.30 -19.72
CA THR A 117 3.44 11.57 -20.10
C THR A 117 2.09 11.34 -20.78
N LYS A 118 1.99 10.35 -21.68
CA LYS A 118 0.72 10.00 -22.32
C LYS A 118 -0.31 9.46 -21.34
N LYS A 119 0.10 8.65 -20.37
CA LYS A 119 -0.78 8.11 -19.32
C LYS A 119 -1.31 9.22 -18.41
N ILE A 120 -0.46 10.13 -17.96
CA ILE A 120 -0.87 11.28 -17.14
C ILE A 120 -1.87 12.16 -17.91
N LYS A 121 -1.61 12.44 -19.19
CA LYS A 121 -2.54 13.23 -20.04
C LYS A 121 -3.89 12.55 -20.27
N ARG A 122 -3.98 11.23 -20.11
CA ARG A 122 -5.21 10.44 -20.25
C ARG A 122 -5.85 10.08 -18.92
N ALA A 123 -5.21 10.44 -17.82
CA ALA A 123 -5.75 10.17 -16.49
C ALA A 123 -7.14 10.82 -16.34
N VAL A 124 -8.02 10.12 -15.65
CA VAL A 124 -9.34 10.63 -15.31
C VAL A 124 -9.18 11.78 -14.32
N THR A 125 -9.82 12.90 -14.59
CA THR A 125 -9.88 14.08 -13.73
C THR A 125 -11.30 14.28 -13.21
N ASP A 126 -11.97 15.30 -13.70
CA ASP A 126 -13.37 15.62 -13.42
C ASP A 126 -14.07 16.00 -14.73
N SER A 127 -15.36 16.28 -14.65
CA SER A 127 -16.21 16.72 -15.76
C SER A 127 -16.76 18.14 -15.57
N ASP A 128 -16.10 18.96 -14.73
CA ASP A 128 -16.52 20.33 -14.49
C ASP A 128 -16.41 21.18 -15.75
N GLU A 129 -17.43 21.99 -16.04
CA GLU A 129 -17.42 22.93 -17.18
C GLU A 129 -16.38 24.04 -17.00
N GLN A 130 -16.10 24.43 -15.76
CA GLN A 130 -15.07 25.41 -15.42
C GLN A 130 -13.90 24.71 -14.68
N ALA A 131 -12.68 24.99 -15.13
CA ALA A 131 -11.47 24.47 -14.51
C ALA A 131 -11.34 24.97 -13.06
N ASN A 132 -11.79 24.16 -12.12
CA ASN A 132 -11.71 24.42 -10.69
C ASN A 132 -10.90 23.30 -10.03
N ILE A 133 -9.62 23.57 -9.74
CA ILE A 133 -8.68 22.61 -9.20
C ILE A 133 -8.63 22.76 -7.69
N TYR A 134 -9.15 21.75 -6.98
CA TYR A 134 -9.05 21.63 -5.53
C TYR A 134 -8.95 20.17 -5.12
N PHE A 135 -8.45 19.93 -3.92
CA PHE A 135 -8.30 18.61 -3.37
C PHE A 135 -9.56 18.19 -2.62
N ASP A 136 -10.27 17.20 -3.16
CA ASP A 136 -11.39 16.50 -2.51
C ASP A 136 -11.46 15.08 -3.06
N ILE A 137 -11.22 14.10 -2.17
CA ILE A 137 -11.17 12.68 -2.57
C ILE A 137 -12.57 12.15 -2.94
N ALA A 138 -13.63 12.70 -2.36
CA ALA A 138 -14.98 12.24 -2.59
C ALA A 138 -15.55 12.83 -3.89
N GLU A 139 -15.41 14.13 -4.07
CA GLU A 139 -15.96 14.86 -5.22
C GLU A 139 -15.04 14.80 -6.46
N LYS A 140 -13.72 14.92 -6.24
CA LYS A 140 -12.71 14.98 -7.30
C LYS A 140 -11.59 13.94 -7.14
N PRO A 141 -11.90 12.66 -7.11
CA PRO A 141 -10.89 11.61 -6.84
C PRO A 141 -9.74 11.60 -7.86
N GLY A 142 -10.02 11.89 -9.13
CA GLY A 142 -9.01 11.93 -10.19
C GLY A 142 -8.04 13.10 -10.04
N VAL A 143 -8.57 14.31 -9.84
CA VAL A 143 -7.78 15.53 -9.59
C VAL A 143 -6.96 15.37 -8.31
N SER A 144 -7.58 14.90 -7.24
CA SER A 144 -6.94 14.67 -5.94
C SER A 144 -5.79 13.66 -6.02
N ASN A 145 -5.94 12.59 -6.82
CA ASN A 145 -4.86 11.64 -7.08
C ASN A 145 -3.67 12.29 -7.79
N LEU A 146 -3.92 13.10 -8.83
CA LEU A 146 -2.87 13.79 -9.56
C LEU A 146 -2.17 14.86 -8.69
N LEU A 147 -2.93 15.59 -7.85
CA LEU A 147 -2.37 16.54 -6.89
C LEU A 147 -1.50 15.81 -5.84
N SER A 148 -1.92 14.66 -5.35
CA SER A 148 -1.13 13.84 -4.43
C SER A 148 0.19 13.38 -5.08
N LEU A 149 0.16 12.92 -6.33
CA LEU A 149 1.36 12.56 -7.08
C LEU A 149 2.29 13.75 -7.28
N LEU A 150 1.75 14.93 -7.61
CA LEU A 150 2.53 16.15 -7.76
C LEU A 150 3.17 16.56 -6.42
N SER A 151 2.42 16.54 -5.34
CA SER A 151 2.92 16.81 -3.99
C SER A 151 4.07 15.89 -3.60
N CYS A 152 3.94 14.59 -3.82
CA CYS A 152 4.99 13.60 -3.53
C CYS A 152 6.27 13.85 -4.34
N THR A 153 6.15 14.35 -5.57
CA THR A 153 7.32 14.58 -6.45
C THR A 153 7.98 15.93 -6.26
N THR A 154 7.24 16.91 -5.78
CA THR A 154 7.74 18.30 -5.61
C THR A 154 8.02 18.68 -4.17
N GLY A 155 7.54 17.89 -3.20
CA GLY A 155 7.64 18.20 -1.77
C GLY A 155 6.78 19.40 -1.34
N LYS A 156 5.73 19.71 -2.09
CA LYS A 156 4.81 20.84 -1.83
C LYS A 156 3.41 20.35 -1.59
#